data_2d3f878d081f047e3b52cc9990915a7a
#
_entry.id   2d3f878d081f047e3b52cc9990915a7a
#
_cell.length_a   1.000
_cell.length_b   1.000
_cell.length_c   1.000
_cell.angle_alpha   90.00
_cell.angle_beta   90.00
_cell.angle_gamma   90.00
#
_symmetry.space_group_name_H-M   'P 1'
#
loop_
_entity.id
_entity.type
_entity.pdbx_description
1 polymer ?
#
loop_
_entity_poly.entity_id
_entity_poly.type
_entity_poly.pdbx_seq_one_letter_code
_entity_poly.pdbx_strand_id
1 'polypeptide(L)'
;IRDRINPITMRIALDAALPLAKLSSTYHAVDIRQTDKHRYNITLAASQVFADRDFELVWRPELNAQPQTAVFNEHHDGYEYLLLSVLPPELDAAGQNILPRDVIFILDVSGSMAGTSINQAKASLLRALTRLKPGERFNIIWFNDRAEQLYPHAMSASEKTIQHARALISRLDADGGTMMLPALTLALNKQPEPSRLRQIIFLTDGNVDNELELFSLINRQLGDNRLFTIGIGSAPNSYFMRKAARAGRGTYTYIADINEVQQKTDTLLEKLESPALVNIDINIDGADVEIFPTPVPDLYLGDPLNVLLRGKDIGSEITLYGDYGETSWQQTAEIINRATHPGVRTAWARSKIASLHEQHRDAESE
;
A
#
# COMPACT_ATOMS: atom_id res chain seq x y z
N ILE A 1 -10.15 3.37 46.55
CA ILE A 1 -9.61 2.68 45.34
C ILE A 1 -10.46 1.43 45.23
N ARG A 2 -11.36 1.36 44.22
CA ARG A 2 -12.10 0.13 43.93
C ARG A 2 -11.10 -0.93 43.46
N ASP A 3 -11.10 -2.09 44.12
CA ASP A 3 -10.35 -3.25 43.68
C ASP A 3 -10.71 -3.54 42.20
N ARG A 4 -9.75 -3.57 41.33
CA ARG A 4 -9.94 -3.89 39.91
C ARG A 4 -10.26 -5.39 39.80
N ILE A 5 -11.51 -5.69 39.41
CA ILE A 5 -12.14 -7.01 39.62
C ILE A 5 -11.99 -7.97 38.43
N ASN A 6 -11.37 -7.57 37.34
CA ASN A 6 -11.29 -8.41 36.10
C ASN A 6 -9.86 -8.84 35.78
N PRO A 7 -9.31 -9.85 36.47
CA PRO A 7 -8.06 -10.44 36.08
C PRO A 7 -8.25 -11.25 34.78
N ILE A 8 -7.27 -11.15 33.89
CA ILE A 8 -7.22 -11.93 32.68
C ILE A 8 -6.02 -12.87 32.68
N THR A 9 -6.20 -14.01 32.06
CA THR A 9 -5.12 -14.92 31.65
C THR A 9 -5.10 -15.00 30.14
N MET A 10 -3.93 -15.16 29.55
CA MET A 10 -3.78 -15.24 28.11
C MET A 10 -2.79 -16.33 27.72
N ARG A 11 -3.17 -17.09 26.69
CA ARG A 11 -2.30 -18.04 26.03
C ARG A 11 -2.48 -17.88 24.52
N ILE A 12 -1.38 -17.70 23.81
CA ILE A 12 -1.35 -17.51 22.36
C ILE A 12 -0.46 -18.61 21.78
N ALA A 13 -1.00 -19.37 20.80
CA ALA A 13 -0.22 -20.22 19.93
C ALA A 13 -0.02 -19.46 18.61
N LEU A 14 1.21 -19.08 18.34
CA LEU A 14 1.58 -18.37 17.11
C LEU A 14 2.26 -19.35 16.17
N ASP A 15 1.72 -19.53 14.97
CA ASP A 15 2.39 -20.10 13.82
C ASP A 15 2.74 -18.95 12.88
N ALA A 16 4.02 -18.59 12.81
CA ALA A 16 4.50 -17.47 12.01
C ALA A 16 4.84 -17.86 10.57
N ALA A 17 4.77 -19.16 10.24
CA ALA A 17 5.16 -19.79 8.97
C ALA A 17 6.65 -19.58 8.58
N LEU A 18 7.31 -18.58 9.14
CA LEU A 18 8.72 -18.24 8.90
C LEU A 18 9.45 -18.03 10.24
N PRO A 19 10.76 -18.22 10.30
CA PRO A 19 11.57 -17.87 11.47
C PRO A 19 11.41 -16.41 11.83
N LEU A 20 11.42 -16.08 13.13
CA LEU A 20 11.25 -14.73 13.64
C LEU A 20 12.57 -14.14 14.12
N ALA A 21 12.94 -12.97 13.61
CA ALA A 21 14.01 -12.13 14.12
C ALA A 21 13.63 -11.45 15.45
N LYS A 22 12.32 -11.20 15.66
CA LYS A 22 11.81 -10.57 16.88
C LYS A 22 10.41 -11.05 17.20
N LEU A 23 10.17 -11.30 18.50
CA LEU A 23 8.83 -11.53 19.06
C LEU A 23 8.78 -10.88 20.44
N SER A 24 7.85 -9.95 20.66
CA SER A 24 7.75 -9.21 21.94
C SER A 24 6.35 -8.69 22.15
N SER A 25 5.98 -8.43 23.41
CA SER A 25 4.78 -7.67 23.77
C SER A 25 5.16 -6.28 24.26
N THR A 26 4.40 -5.25 23.83
CA THR A 26 4.71 -3.85 24.15
C THR A 26 4.32 -3.47 25.57
N TYR A 27 3.16 -3.93 26.05
CA TYR A 27 2.58 -3.44 27.30
C TYR A 27 2.55 -4.47 28.43
N HIS A 28 2.79 -5.74 28.12
CA HIS A 28 2.73 -6.85 29.08
C HIS A 28 4.00 -7.68 29.04
N ALA A 29 4.52 -8.06 30.19
CA ALA A 29 5.57 -9.05 30.27
C ALA A 29 5.01 -10.43 29.85
N VAL A 30 5.70 -11.11 28.94
CA VAL A 30 5.29 -12.41 28.41
C VAL A 30 6.42 -13.42 28.48
N ASP A 31 6.07 -14.67 28.74
CA ASP A 31 6.95 -15.82 28.59
C ASP A 31 6.74 -16.40 27.18
N ILE A 32 7.81 -16.48 26.41
CA ILE A 32 7.82 -16.97 25.04
C ILE A 32 8.56 -18.28 24.99
N ARG A 33 7.88 -19.33 24.56
CA ARG A 33 8.46 -20.67 24.35
C ARG A 33 8.34 -21.03 22.87
N GLN A 34 9.47 -21.16 22.20
CA GLN A 34 9.53 -21.73 20.85
C GLN A 34 9.31 -23.23 20.90
N THR A 35 8.38 -23.74 20.09
CA THR A 35 8.01 -25.17 20.02
C THR A 35 8.47 -25.82 18.72
N ASP A 36 8.68 -25.03 17.67
CA ASP A 36 9.21 -25.45 16.38
C ASP A 36 9.89 -24.25 15.69
N LYS A 37 10.48 -24.44 14.50
CA LYS A 37 11.21 -23.39 13.76
C LYS A 37 10.45 -22.06 13.65
N HIS A 38 9.12 -22.09 13.53
CA HIS A 38 8.24 -20.93 13.34
C HIS A 38 7.01 -20.94 14.24
N ARG A 39 6.96 -21.85 15.25
CA ARG A 39 5.84 -21.96 16.18
C ARG A 39 6.25 -21.57 17.60
N TYR A 40 5.40 -20.76 18.22
CA TYR A 40 5.65 -20.21 19.53
C TYR A 40 4.41 -20.31 20.41
N ASN A 41 4.60 -20.64 21.69
CA ASN A 41 3.58 -20.50 22.72
C ASN A 41 3.94 -19.30 23.59
N ILE A 42 3.01 -18.34 23.69
CA ILE A 42 3.17 -17.13 24.45
C ILE A 42 2.14 -17.13 25.60
N THR A 43 2.59 -16.86 26.81
CA THR A 43 1.76 -16.69 27.98
C THR A 43 2.13 -15.40 28.70
N LEU A 44 1.19 -14.85 29.50
CA LEU A 44 1.57 -13.76 30.38
C LEU A 44 2.58 -14.27 31.42
N ALA A 45 3.64 -13.49 31.68
CA ALA A 45 4.67 -13.84 32.69
C ALA A 45 4.08 -13.90 34.12
N ALA A 46 3.08 -13.04 34.41
CA ALA A 46 2.30 -13.16 35.62
C ALA A 46 1.11 -14.11 35.38
N SER A 47 0.73 -14.90 36.38
CA SER A 47 -0.40 -15.84 36.29
C SER A 47 -1.71 -15.12 35.94
N GLN A 48 -1.84 -13.87 36.30
CA GLN A 48 -2.98 -12.99 36.00
C GLN A 48 -2.51 -11.55 35.88
N VAL A 49 -3.13 -10.77 34.98
CA VAL A 49 -2.98 -9.32 34.87
C VAL A 49 -4.35 -8.66 34.84
N PHE A 50 -4.42 -7.38 35.20
CA PHE A 50 -5.67 -6.65 35.10
C PHE A 50 -5.93 -6.17 33.67
N ALA A 51 -7.23 -6.16 33.25
CA ALA A 51 -7.67 -5.63 31.97
C ALA A 51 -7.70 -4.08 32.01
N ASP A 52 -6.55 -3.45 32.22
CA ASP A 52 -6.40 -1.99 32.36
C ASP A 52 -5.71 -1.32 31.17
N ARG A 53 -5.23 -2.10 30.23
CA ARG A 53 -4.58 -1.66 29.00
C ARG A 53 -4.69 -2.73 27.92
N ASP A 54 -4.48 -2.33 26.66
CA ASP A 54 -4.49 -3.23 25.51
C ASP A 54 -3.33 -4.24 25.58
N PHE A 55 -3.56 -5.44 25.06
CA PHE A 55 -2.50 -6.40 24.81
C PHE A 55 -2.04 -6.25 23.35
N GLU A 56 -0.75 -6.05 23.17
CA GLU A 56 -0.11 -5.97 21.86
C GLU A 56 1.02 -6.99 21.78
N LEU A 57 0.98 -7.84 20.75
CA LEU A 57 2.04 -8.77 20.39
C LEU A 57 2.63 -8.33 19.06
N VAL A 58 3.93 -8.08 19.04
CA VAL A 58 4.66 -7.65 17.85
C VAL A 58 5.67 -8.71 17.47
N TRP A 59 5.63 -9.14 16.23
CA TRP A 59 6.64 -10.03 15.69
C TRP A 59 7.17 -9.53 14.36
N ARG A 60 8.41 -9.91 14.06
CA ARG A 60 9.09 -9.56 12.83
C ARG A 60 9.78 -10.80 12.28
N PRO A 61 9.44 -11.27 11.07
CA PRO A 61 10.13 -12.38 10.43
C PRO A 61 11.61 -12.08 10.16
N GLU A 62 12.42 -13.12 10.07
CA GLU A 62 13.76 -13.03 9.51
C GLU A 62 13.62 -12.78 8.00
N LEU A 63 14.36 -11.81 7.47
CA LEU A 63 14.41 -11.53 6.06
C LEU A 63 15.60 -12.23 5.41
N ASN A 64 15.49 -12.53 4.12
CA ASN A 64 16.55 -13.12 3.31
C ASN A 64 16.97 -12.16 2.18
N ALA A 65 18.00 -12.55 1.45
CA ALA A 65 18.47 -11.79 0.29
C ALA A 65 17.47 -11.72 -0.87
N GLN A 66 16.44 -12.58 -0.88
CA GLN A 66 15.35 -12.60 -1.86
C GLN A 66 14.00 -12.56 -1.17
N PRO A 67 12.92 -12.11 -1.86
CA PRO A 67 11.56 -12.19 -1.32
C PRO A 67 11.19 -13.60 -0.89
N GLN A 68 10.42 -13.74 0.18
CA GLN A 68 9.97 -15.02 0.72
C GLN A 68 8.45 -15.06 0.76
N THR A 69 7.88 -16.25 0.52
CA THR A 69 6.43 -16.45 0.57
C THR A 69 6.06 -17.44 1.66
N ALA A 70 5.13 -17.04 2.54
CA ALA A 70 4.45 -17.93 3.47
C ALA A 70 3.02 -18.19 2.98
N VAL A 71 2.55 -19.43 3.11
CA VAL A 71 1.21 -19.86 2.71
C VAL A 71 0.47 -20.40 3.92
N PHE A 72 -0.71 -19.86 4.19
CA PHE A 72 -1.65 -20.34 5.19
C PHE A 72 -2.94 -20.76 4.49
N ASN A 73 -3.54 -21.88 4.89
CA ASN A 73 -4.74 -22.41 4.26
C ASN A 73 -5.84 -22.75 5.26
N GLU A 74 -7.08 -22.66 4.81
CA GLU A 74 -8.28 -23.12 5.52
C GLU A 74 -9.24 -23.77 4.52
N HIS A 75 -9.65 -25.01 4.79
CA HIS A 75 -10.68 -25.68 3.99
C HIS A 75 -12.06 -25.50 4.62
N HIS A 76 -13.06 -25.12 3.83
CA HIS A 76 -14.45 -25.02 4.27
C HIS A 76 -15.44 -25.14 3.12
N ASP A 77 -16.46 -25.99 3.29
CA ASP A 77 -17.56 -26.21 2.34
C ASP A 77 -17.10 -26.47 0.89
N GLY A 78 -16.07 -27.29 0.71
CA GLY A 78 -15.53 -27.66 -0.60
C GLY A 78 -14.72 -26.56 -1.28
N TYR A 79 -14.38 -25.47 -0.56
CA TYR A 79 -13.47 -24.43 -1.01
C TYR A 79 -12.18 -24.44 -0.18
N GLU A 80 -11.09 -24.17 -0.85
CA GLU A 80 -9.81 -23.79 -0.22
C GLU A 80 -9.70 -22.27 -0.13
N TYR A 81 -9.29 -21.80 1.04
CA TYR A 81 -8.98 -20.39 1.31
C TYR A 81 -7.49 -20.30 1.61
N LEU A 82 -6.80 -19.42 0.92
CA LEU A 82 -5.36 -19.23 1.09
C LEU A 82 -5.06 -17.78 1.48
N LEU A 83 -4.11 -17.61 2.39
CA LEU A 83 -3.43 -16.33 2.64
C LEU A 83 -1.98 -16.53 2.23
N LEU A 84 -1.55 -15.78 1.23
CA LEU A 84 -0.15 -15.63 0.86
C LEU A 84 0.40 -14.39 1.54
N SER A 85 1.50 -14.54 2.26
CA SER A 85 2.25 -13.42 2.82
C SER A 85 3.62 -13.38 2.16
N VAL A 86 3.84 -12.40 1.29
CA VAL A 86 5.11 -12.19 0.58
C VAL A 86 5.92 -11.16 1.35
N LEU A 87 7.08 -11.57 1.84
CA LEU A 87 8.01 -10.72 2.58
C LEU A 87 9.04 -10.13 1.63
N PRO A 88 9.39 -8.85 1.79
CA PRO A 88 10.46 -8.23 1.01
C PRO A 88 11.83 -8.82 1.40
N PRO A 89 12.85 -8.67 0.54
CA PRO A 89 14.22 -9.02 0.88
C PRO A 89 14.80 -8.07 1.94
N GLU A 90 15.98 -8.41 2.46
CA GLU A 90 16.76 -7.50 3.32
C GLU A 90 17.16 -6.23 2.57
N LEU A 91 17.19 -5.11 3.31
CA LEU A 91 17.53 -3.78 2.78
C LEU A 91 18.88 -3.73 2.04
N ASP A 92 19.91 -4.42 2.58
CA ASP A 92 21.25 -4.39 2.00
C ASP A 92 21.34 -5.16 0.67
N ALA A 93 20.52 -6.18 0.49
CA ALA A 93 20.42 -6.94 -0.75
C ALA A 93 19.61 -6.20 -1.83
N ALA A 94 18.63 -5.41 -1.42
CA ALA A 94 17.72 -4.70 -2.32
C ALA A 94 18.34 -3.44 -2.96
N GLY A 95 19.32 -2.82 -2.31
CA GLY A 95 19.88 -1.53 -2.74
C GLY A 95 20.53 -1.53 -4.14
N GLN A 96 20.80 -2.69 -4.71
CA GLN A 96 21.45 -2.85 -6.02
C GLN A 96 20.47 -3.01 -7.19
N ASN A 97 19.18 -3.29 -6.93
CA ASN A 97 18.18 -3.65 -7.96
C ASN A 97 16.94 -2.75 -8.00
N ILE A 98 16.99 -1.54 -7.45
CA ILE A 98 15.85 -0.62 -7.48
C ILE A 98 15.84 0.13 -8.81
N LEU A 99 14.73 0.01 -9.57
CA LEU A 99 14.52 0.78 -10.78
C LEU A 99 14.48 2.29 -10.48
N PRO A 100 15.15 3.13 -11.27
CA PRO A 100 15.01 4.58 -11.18
C PRO A 100 13.55 4.99 -11.39
N ARG A 101 13.10 6.02 -10.67
CA ARG A 101 11.70 6.43 -10.71
C ARG A 101 11.47 7.66 -11.61
N ASP A 102 10.27 7.69 -12.20
CA ASP A 102 9.64 8.90 -12.72
C ASP A 102 8.50 9.28 -11.79
N VAL A 103 8.64 10.36 -11.03
CA VAL A 103 7.64 10.76 -10.04
C VAL A 103 6.80 11.92 -10.57
N ILE A 104 5.51 11.69 -10.78
CA ILE A 104 4.57 12.70 -11.26
C ILE A 104 3.67 13.12 -10.11
N PHE A 105 3.80 14.35 -9.69
CA PHE A 105 2.94 14.93 -8.67
C PHE A 105 1.73 15.59 -9.34
N ILE A 106 0.53 15.29 -8.88
CA ILE A 106 -0.70 16.00 -9.25
C ILE A 106 -1.18 16.75 -8.01
N LEU A 107 -1.27 18.06 -8.09
CA LEU A 107 -1.67 18.91 -6.99
C LEU A 107 -2.99 19.59 -7.30
N ASP A 108 -3.97 19.34 -6.47
CA ASP A 108 -5.22 20.09 -6.44
C ASP A 108 -4.99 21.50 -5.87
N VAL A 109 -5.38 22.51 -6.64
CA VAL A 109 -5.36 23.91 -6.21
C VAL A 109 -6.74 24.54 -6.38
N SER A 110 -7.81 23.74 -6.34
CA SER A 110 -9.20 24.19 -6.37
C SER A 110 -9.58 24.98 -5.12
N GLY A 111 -10.70 25.72 -5.18
CA GLY A 111 -11.17 26.57 -4.09
C GLY A 111 -11.42 25.81 -2.77
N SER A 112 -11.80 24.52 -2.80
CA SER A 112 -11.98 23.68 -1.62
C SER A 112 -10.69 23.45 -0.85
N MET A 113 -9.54 23.46 -1.54
CA MET A 113 -8.21 23.37 -0.94
C MET A 113 -7.78 24.60 -0.14
N ALA A 114 -8.55 25.69 -0.16
CA ALA A 114 -8.18 26.94 0.50
C ALA A 114 -7.90 26.78 2.01
N GLY A 115 -6.99 27.60 2.53
CA GLY A 115 -6.63 27.61 3.95
C GLY A 115 -5.60 26.54 4.33
N THR A 116 -5.96 25.62 5.24
CA THR A 116 -5.02 24.63 5.78
C THR A 116 -4.64 23.58 4.75
N SER A 117 -5.59 23.13 3.91
CA SER A 117 -5.40 22.04 2.96
C SER A 117 -4.33 22.32 1.93
N ILE A 118 -4.34 23.51 1.30
CA ILE A 118 -3.31 23.89 0.33
C ILE A 118 -1.92 24.00 0.97
N ASN A 119 -1.84 24.47 2.23
CA ASN A 119 -0.58 24.53 2.96
C ASN A 119 -0.03 23.14 3.27
N GLN A 120 -0.89 22.19 3.67
CA GLN A 120 -0.52 20.80 3.88
C GLN A 120 -0.04 20.14 2.58
N ALA A 121 -0.75 20.38 1.46
CA ALA A 121 -0.38 19.85 0.15
C ALA A 121 0.97 20.40 -0.33
N LYS A 122 1.19 21.71 -0.23
CA LYS A 122 2.47 22.35 -0.55
C LYS A 122 3.60 21.80 0.31
N ALA A 123 3.38 21.64 1.62
CA ALA A 123 4.38 21.10 2.55
C ALA A 123 4.74 19.65 2.20
N SER A 124 3.73 18.79 1.90
CA SER A 124 3.95 17.42 1.44
C SER A 124 4.76 17.37 0.14
N LEU A 125 4.40 18.21 -0.84
CA LEU A 125 5.08 18.25 -2.13
C LEU A 125 6.52 18.77 -2.00
N LEU A 126 6.75 19.84 -1.22
CA LEU A 126 8.09 20.36 -0.94
C LEU A 126 8.95 19.30 -0.23
N ARG A 127 8.36 18.53 0.69
CA ARG A 127 9.04 17.43 1.35
C ARG A 127 9.42 16.33 0.36
N ALA A 128 8.51 15.96 -0.54
CA ALA A 128 8.77 14.96 -1.59
C ALA A 128 9.91 15.37 -2.52
N LEU A 129 9.98 16.65 -2.92
CA LEU A 129 11.07 17.15 -3.75
C LEU A 129 12.44 17.05 -3.09
N THR A 130 12.53 17.13 -1.74
CA THR A 130 13.82 17.01 -1.04
C THR A 130 14.35 15.59 -1.00
N ARG A 131 13.50 14.59 -1.28
CA ARG A 131 13.83 13.16 -1.23
C ARG A 131 14.13 12.57 -2.61
N LEU A 132 13.96 13.34 -3.68
CA LEU A 132 14.31 12.88 -5.02
C LEU A 132 15.82 12.64 -5.13
N LYS A 133 16.18 11.47 -5.64
CA LYS A 133 17.58 11.01 -5.76
C LYS A 133 18.17 11.35 -7.14
N PRO A 134 19.49 11.48 -7.26
CA PRO A 134 20.15 11.56 -8.56
C PRO A 134 19.76 10.38 -9.45
N GLY A 135 19.43 10.65 -10.72
CA GLY A 135 18.93 9.64 -11.65
C GLY A 135 17.41 9.49 -11.71
N GLU A 136 16.68 9.99 -10.70
CA GLU A 136 15.23 10.10 -10.77
C GLU A 136 14.79 11.29 -11.62
N ARG A 137 13.58 11.21 -12.17
CA ARG A 137 12.93 12.31 -12.91
C ARG A 137 11.62 12.64 -12.23
N PHE A 138 11.17 13.89 -12.37
CA PHE A 138 9.90 14.33 -11.84
C PHE A 138 9.19 15.34 -12.73
N ASN A 139 7.88 15.48 -12.52
CA ASN A 139 7.06 16.57 -13.01
C ASN A 139 6.02 16.96 -11.96
N ILE A 140 5.48 18.16 -12.09
CA ILE A 140 4.36 18.65 -11.28
C ILE A 140 3.25 19.07 -12.23
N ILE A 141 2.06 18.55 -12.01
CA ILE A 141 0.81 18.94 -12.65
C ILE A 141 -0.04 19.55 -11.56
N TRP A 142 -0.64 20.70 -11.82
CA TRP A 142 -1.63 21.28 -10.90
C TRP A 142 -2.91 21.59 -11.65
N PHE A 143 -4.02 21.59 -10.94
CA PHE A 143 -5.31 21.83 -11.55
C PHE A 143 -6.29 22.55 -10.63
N ASN A 144 -7.16 23.34 -11.28
CA ASN A 144 -8.39 23.93 -10.79
C ASN A 144 -9.42 23.91 -11.93
N ASP A 145 -9.80 25.06 -12.53
CA ASP A 145 -10.62 25.13 -13.75
C ASP A 145 -9.88 24.63 -15.01
N ARG A 146 -8.58 24.44 -14.92
CA ARG A 146 -7.71 23.90 -15.98
C ARG A 146 -6.56 23.11 -15.37
N ALA A 147 -5.96 22.25 -16.18
CA ALA A 147 -4.76 21.51 -15.79
C ALA A 147 -3.53 22.09 -16.48
N GLU A 148 -2.49 22.32 -15.72
CA GLU A 148 -1.21 22.83 -16.18
C GLU A 148 -0.06 21.95 -15.68
N GLN A 149 1.08 21.97 -16.34
CA GLN A 149 2.26 21.19 -15.93
C GLN A 149 3.52 22.04 -15.96
N LEU A 150 4.44 21.75 -15.02
CA LEU A 150 5.70 22.48 -14.88
C LEU A 150 6.63 22.29 -16.07
N TYR A 151 6.69 21.07 -16.59
CA TYR A 151 7.53 20.68 -17.71
C TYR A 151 6.73 19.89 -18.74
N PRO A 152 7.10 19.94 -20.05
CA PRO A 152 6.43 19.12 -21.08
C PRO A 152 6.57 17.61 -20.86
N HIS A 153 7.57 17.18 -20.08
CA HIS A 153 7.85 15.79 -19.68
C HIS A 153 8.62 15.77 -18.37
N ALA A 154 8.72 14.60 -17.74
CA ALA A 154 9.49 14.45 -16.50
C ALA A 154 10.95 14.84 -16.70
N MET A 155 11.48 15.68 -15.84
CA MET A 155 12.85 16.21 -15.89
C MET A 155 13.69 15.58 -14.78
N SER A 156 14.99 15.40 -15.06
CA SER A 156 15.95 14.90 -14.07
C SER A 156 15.95 15.76 -12.82
N ALA A 157 15.93 15.11 -11.65
CA ALA A 157 16.02 15.76 -10.35
C ALA A 157 17.43 16.37 -10.18
N SER A 158 17.53 17.66 -10.40
CA SER A 158 18.72 18.46 -10.20
C SER A 158 18.39 19.66 -9.31
N GLU A 159 19.41 20.26 -8.73
CA GLU A 159 19.20 21.46 -7.90
C GLU A 159 18.42 22.55 -8.65
N LYS A 160 18.77 22.79 -9.92
CA LYS A 160 18.09 23.76 -10.78
C LYS A 160 16.60 23.45 -10.98
N THR A 161 16.26 22.19 -11.32
CA THR A 161 14.89 21.79 -11.57
C THR A 161 14.07 21.76 -10.28
N ILE A 162 14.67 21.34 -9.15
CA ILE A 162 14.01 21.35 -7.83
C ILE A 162 13.78 22.79 -7.36
N GLN A 163 14.74 23.72 -7.53
CA GLN A 163 14.54 25.13 -7.18
C GLN A 163 13.43 25.78 -8.01
N HIS A 164 13.36 25.47 -9.32
CA HIS A 164 12.26 25.94 -10.17
C HIS A 164 10.90 25.42 -9.70
N ALA A 165 10.82 24.14 -9.34
CA ALA A 165 9.62 23.54 -8.78
C ALA A 165 9.20 24.20 -7.44
N ARG A 166 10.16 24.46 -6.54
CA ARG A 166 9.89 25.18 -5.28
C ARG A 166 9.34 26.59 -5.51
N ALA A 167 9.91 27.31 -6.49
CA ALA A 167 9.44 28.64 -6.86
C ALA A 167 8.01 28.61 -7.43
N LEU A 168 7.64 27.56 -8.19
CA LEU A 168 6.26 27.35 -8.63
C LEU A 168 5.34 27.10 -7.42
N ILE A 169 5.66 26.11 -6.59
CA ILE A 169 4.81 25.70 -5.46
C ILE A 169 4.51 26.87 -4.52
N SER A 170 5.50 27.76 -4.29
CA SER A 170 5.32 28.93 -3.43
C SER A 170 4.26 29.91 -3.95
N ARG A 171 4.05 29.96 -5.27
CA ARG A 171 3.12 30.88 -5.95
C ARG A 171 1.73 30.31 -6.18
N LEU A 172 1.57 28.98 -6.04
CA LEU A 172 0.27 28.36 -6.21
C LEU A 172 -0.65 28.75 -5.06
N ASP A 173 -1.86 29.19 -5.38
CA ASP A 173 -2.92 29.49 -4.43
C ASP A 173 -4.16 28.69 -4.80
N ALA A 174 -5.00 28.40 -3.81
CA ALA A 174 -6.22 27.67 -4.01
C ALA A 174 -7.33 28.61 -4.51
N ASP A 175 -7.83 28.35 -5.71
CA ASP A 175 -8.89 29.13 -6.34
C ASP A 175 -9.58 28.30 -7.47
N GLY A 176 -10.80 28.67 -7.86
CA GLY A 176 -11.52 28.09 -8.98
C GLY A 176 -12.19 26.74 -8.70
N GLY A 177 -12.57 26.05 -9.77
CA GLY A 177 -13.24 24.74 -9.75
C GLY A 177 -12.26 23.57 -9.62
N THR A 178 -12.77 22.34 -9.86
CA THR A 178 -12.03 21.07 -9.63
C THR A 178 -12.06 20.20 -10.88
N MET A 179 -11.39 20.61 -11.96
CA MET A 179 -11.31 19.83 -13.20
C MET A 179 -10.18 18.77 -13.15
N MET A 180 -10.46 17.66 -12.49
CA MET A 180 -9.49 16.58 -12.22
C MET A 180 -9.14 15.75 -13.47
N LEU A 181 -10.12 15.52 -14.37
CA LEU A 181 -9.97 14.66 -15.54
C LEU A 181 -8.83 15.11 -16.48
N PRO A 182 -8.69 16.40 -16.83
CA PRO A 182 -7.54 16.88 -17.62
C PRO A 182 -6.19 16.64 -16.95
N ALA A 183 -6.10 16.80 -15.62
CA ALA A 183 -4.86 16.58 -14.89
C ALA A 183 -4.42 15.11 -14.90
N LEU A 184 -5.36 14.19 -14.65
CA LEU A 184 -5.11 12.76 -14.78
C LEU A 184 -4.77 12.36 -16.22
N THR A 185 -5.44 12.95 -17.21
CA THR A 185 -5.11 12.72 -18.63
C THR A 185 -3.68 13.13 -18.94
N LEU A 186 -3.22 14.29 -18.47
CA LEU A 186 -1.82 14.72 -18.63
C LEU A 186 -0.83 13.75 -17.96
N ALA A 187 -1.17 13.24 -16.78
CA ALA A 187 -0.32 12.30 -16.05
C ALA A 187 -0.25 10.93 -16.71
N LEU A 188 -1.33 10.45 -17.30
CA LEU A 188 -1.48 9.11 -17.86
C LEU A 188 -1.17 9.01 -19.35
N ASN A 189 -1.02 10.13 -20.07
CA ASN A 189 -0.84 10.15 -21.52
C ASN A 189 0.48 9.51 -22.02
N LYS A 190 1.39 9.17 -21.12
CA LYS A 190 2.65 8.49 -21.42
C LYS A 190 2.83 7.27 -20.54
N GLN A 191 3.14 6.14 -21.16
CA GLN A 191 3.55 4.96 -20.43
C GLN A 191 4.99 5.11 -19.91
N PRO A 192 5.36 4.44 -18.79
CA PRO A 192 6.72 4.44 -18.29
C PRO A 192 7.70 3.80 -19.30
N GLU A 193 8.94 4.22 -19.26
CA GLU A 193 10.03 3.51 -19.94
C GLU A 193 10.26 2.16 -19.21
N PRO A 194 10.52 1.05 -19.91
CA PRO A 194 10.67 -0.27 -19.29
C PRO A 194 11.73 -0.34 -18.17
N SER A 195 12.76 0.52 -18.26
CA SER A 195 13.84 0.61 -17.27
C SER A 195 13.53 1.55 -16.09
N ARG A 196 12.29 2.02 -15.95
CA ARG A 196 11.91 3.01 -14.94
C ARG A 196 10.53 2.69 -14.34
N LEU A 197 10.39 2.93 -13.04
CA LEU A 197 9.10 2.83 -12.37
C LEU A 197 8.44 4.21 -12.33
N ARG A 198 7.27 4.35 -12.98
CA ARG A 198 6.53 5.61 -12.94
C ARG A 198 5.49 5.60 -11.84
N GLN A 199 5.62 6.55 -10.93
CA GLN A 199 4.76 6.73 -9.77
C GLN A 199 4.05 8.08 -9.87
N ILE A 200 2.71 8.03 -9.85
CA ILE A 200 1.85 9.22 -9.83
C ILE A 200 1.37 9.41 -8.40
N ILE A 201 1.62 10.58 -7.83
CA ILE A 201 1.21 10.93 -6.47
C ILE A 201 0.19 12.06 -6.56
N PHE A 202 -1.04 11.74 -6.21
CA PHE A 202 -2.18 12.63 -6.35
C PHE A 202 -2.58 13.23 -4.99
N LEU A 203 -2.48 14.55 -4.85
CA LEU A 203 -2.76 15.32 -3.64
C LEU A 203 -4.03 16.14 -3.85
N THR A 204 -5.10 15.86 -3.09
CA THR A 204 -6.40 16.53 -3.20
C THR A 204 -7.20 16.38 -1.90
N ASP A 205 -8.18 17.24 -1.68
CA ASP A 205 -9.21 17.02 -0.65
C ASP A 205 -10.31 16.04 -1.11
N GLY A 206 -10.22 15.56 -2.37
CA GLY A 206 -11.08 14.50 -2.90
C GLY A 206 -12.50 14.95 -3.26
N ASN A 207 -12.78 16.22 -3.38
CA ASN A 207 -14.07 16.69 -3.92
C ASN A 207 -14.13 16.37 -5.42
N VAL A 208 -14.90 15.37 -5.82
CA VAL A 208 -14.91 14.80 -7.18
C VAL A 208 -16.33 14.80 -7.73
N ASP A 209 -16.52 15.45 -8.87
CA ASP A 209 -17.83 15.50 -9.52
C ASP A 209 -18.03 14.38 -10.57
N ASN A 210 -16.95 13.81 -11.13
CA ASN A 210 -17.00 12.88 -12.28
C ASN A 210 -16.28 11.56 -11.99
N GLU A 211 -16.59 10.87 -10.89
CA GLU A 211 -15.89 9.65 -10.47
C GLU A 211 -15.86 8.57 -11.57
N LEU A 212 -16.98 8.32 -12.26
CA LEU A 212 -17.08 7.30 -13.30
C LEU A 212 -16.13 7.57 -14.48
N GLU A 213 -16.04 8.82 -14.94
CA GLU A 213 -15.15 9.19 -16.04
C GLU A 213 -13.69 9.04 -15.64
N LEU A 214 -13.36 9.41 -14.40
CA LEU A 214 -12.02 9.27 -13.84
C LEU A 214 -11.61 7.81 -13.73
N PHE A 215 -12.49 6.93 -13.22
CA PHE A 215 -12.20 5.50 -13.16
C PHE A 215 -12.11 4.88 -14.56
N SER A 216 -12.97 5.30 -15.51
CA SER A 216 -12.87 4.87 -16.91
C SER A 216 -11.53 5.28 -17.53
N LEU A 217 -11.05 6.48 -17.26
CA LEU A 217 -9.73 6.95 -17.70
C LEU A 217 -8.60 6.13 -17.07
N ILE A 218 -8.63 5.95 -15.74
CA ILE A 218 -7.64 5.16 -15.00
C ILE A 218 -7.60 3.74 -15.59
N ASN A 219 -8.72 3.06 -15.71
CA ASN A 219 -8.77 1.68 -16.22
C ASN A 219 -8.24 1.54 -17.65
N ARG A 220 -8.43 2.56 -18.50
CA ARG A 220 -7.98 2.52 -19.90
C ARG A 220 -6.54 2.93 -20.12
N GLN A 221 -6.00 3.86 -19.31
CA GLN A 221 -4.72 4.52 -19.60
C GLN A 221 -3.64 4.30 -18.55
N LEU A 222 -3.99 3.72 -17.39
CA LEU A 222 -3.03 3.54 -16.30
C LEU A 222 -1.82 2.71 -16.73
N GLY A 223 -2.04 1.57 -17.42
CA GLY A 223 -0.96 0.68 -17.85
C GLY A 223 -0.05 0.30 -16.67
N ASP A 224 1.25 0.46 -16.86
CA ASP A 224 2.27 0.16 -15.84
C ASP A 224 2.57 1.33 -14.89
N ASN A 225 1.80 2.42 -14.94
CA ASN A 225 1.92 3.50 -13.97
C ASN A 225 1.42 3.02 -12.58
N ARG A 226 2.01 3.56 -11.51
CA ARG A 226 1.54 3.39 -10.13
C ARG A 226 0.85 4.66 -9.67
N LEU A 227 -0.32 4.52 -9.03
CA LEU A 227 -1.10 5.67 -8.59
C LEU A 227 -1.26 5.63 -7.07
N PHE A 228 -0.70 6.63 -6.41
CA PHE A 228 -0.83 6.86 -4.97
C PHE A 228 -1.66 8.10 -4.73
N THR A 229 -2.49 8.07 -3.71
CA THR A 229 -3.36 9.20 -3.40
C THR A 229 -3.12 9.69 -1.97
N ILE A 230 -3.06 11.01 -1.81
CA ILE A 230 -2.96 11.69 -0.53
C ILE A 230 -4.22 12.54 -0.36
N GLY A 231 -5.09 12.12 0.54
CA GLY A 231 -6.28 12.88 0.93
C GLY A 231 -5.93 13.88 2.01
N ILE A 232 -6.27 15.15 1.81
CA ILE A 232 -5.90 16.26 2.67
C ILE A 232 -7.15 16.95 3.22
N GLY A 233 -7.08 17.45 4.45
CA GLY A 233 -8.16 18.21 5.08
C GLY A 233 -9.10 17.35 5.93
N SER A 234 -10.26 17.92 6.33
CA SER A 234 -11.13 17.32 7.35
C SER A 234 -12.02 16.17 6.87
N ALA A 235 -12.34 16.10 5.58
CA ALA A 235 -13.29 15.12 5.04
C ALA A 235 -13.02 14.80 3.56
N PRO A 236 -11.85 14.24 3.20
CA PRO A 236 -11.59 13.87 1.82
C PRO A 236 -12.49 12.73 1.37
N ASN A 237 -12.82 12.66 0.08
CA ASN A 237 -13.54 11.54 -0.51
C ASN A 237 -12.67 10.27 -0.48
N SER A 238 -12.60 9.66 0.69
CA SER A 238 -11.74 8.50 0.93
C SER A 238 -12.15 7.26 0.13
N TYR A 239 -13.38 7.20 -0.39
CA TYR A 239 -13.82 6.14 -1.29
C TYR A 239 -13.11 6.25 -2.64
N PHE A 240 -13.27 7.38 -3.32
CA PHE A 240 -12.58 7.66 -4.59
C PHE A 240 -11.07 7.46 -4.48
N MET A 241 -10.47 8.05 -3.45
CA MET A 241 -9.02 8.01 -3.24
C MET A 241 -8.48 6.59 -3.06
N ARG A 242 -9.15 5.76 -2.26
CA ARG A 242 -8.76 4.36 -2.05
C ARG A 242 -8.93 3.53 -3.32
N LYS A 243 -10.05 3.70 -4.02
CA LYS A 243 -10.33 2.95 -5.25
C LYS A 243 -9.35 3.30 -6.36
N ALA A 244 -9.06 4.59 -6.55
CA ALA A 244 -8.07 5.06 -7.53
C ALA A 244 -6.66 4.51 -7.21
N ALA A 245 -6.23 4.60 -5.95
CA ALA A 245 -4.94 4.06 -5.52
C ALA A 245 -4.86 2.54 -5.73
N ARG A 246 -5.92 1.79 -5.39
CA ARG A 246 -5.97 0.33 -5.60
C ARG A 246 -5.86 -0.03 -7.07
N ALA A 247 -6.62 0.63 -7.95
CA ALA A 247 -6.52 0.42 -9.40
C ALA A 247 -5.08 0.63 -9.90
N GLY A 248 -4.37 1.60 -9.30
CA GLY A 248 -2.96 1.91 -9.59
C GLY A 248 -1.94 1.08 -8.81
N ARG A 249 -2.30 -0.03 -8.20
CA ARG A 249 -1.40 -0.86 -7.36
C ARG A 249 -0.69 -0.08 -6.26
N GLY A 250 -1.24 1.07 -5.87
CA GLY A 250 -0.71 1.96 -4.87
C GLY A 250 -1.53 1.98 -3.58
N THR A 251 -1.31 2.99 -2.76
CA THR A 251 -1.97 3.16 -1.47
C THR A 251 -2.55 4.56 -1.29
N TYR A 252 -3.59 4.65 -0.47
CA TYR A 252 -4.19 5.89 -0.02
C TYR A 252 -3.59 6.29 1.33
N THR A 253 -3.16 7.54 1.44
CA THR A 253 -2.68 8.16 2.69
C THR A 253 -3.60 9.32 3.06
N TYR A 254 -4.06 9.37 4.31
CA TYR A 254 -4.89 10.47 4.80
C TYR A 254 -4.12 11.37 5.76
N ILE A 255 -4.15 12.68 5.51
CA ILE A 255 -3.54 13.72 6.33
C ILE A 255 -4.66 14.64 6.85
N ALA A 256 -5.03 14.48 8.12
CA ALA A 256 -6.06 15.28 8.77
C ALA A 256 -5.54 16.60 9.33
N ASP A 257 -4.31 16.61 9.87
CA ASP A 257 -3.72 17.73 10.59
C ASP A 257 -2.37 18.12 10.01
N ILE A 258 -2.05 19.43 10.07
CA ILE A 258 -0.77 19.98 9.60
C ILE A 258 0.43 19.36 10.34
N ASN A 259 0.25 18.95 11.60
CA ASN A 259 1.28 18.31 12.40
C ASN A 259 1.60 16.88 11.94
N GLU A 260 0.69 16.22 11.22
CA GLU A 260 0.86 14.87 10.69
C GLU A 260 1.54 14.86 9.30
N VAL A 261 1.58 16.01 8.60
CA VAL A 261 2.09 16.14 7.22
C VAL A 261 3.47 15.51 7.09
N GLN A 262 4.40 15.88 7.94
CA GLN A 262 5.77 15.41 7.84
C GLN A 262 5.84 13.89 8.03
N GLN A 263 5.26 13.36 9.10
CA GLN A 263 5.33 11.94 9.44
C GLN A 263 4.67 11.09 8.36
N LYS A 264 3.43 11.41 7.96
CA LYS A 264 2.67 10.61 6.98
C LYS A 264 3.27 10.70 5.58
N THR A 265 3.75 11.89 5.19
CA THR A 265 4.45 12.06 3.91
C THR A 265 5.76 11.28 3.89
N ASP A 266 6.58 11.36 4.95
CA ASP A 266 7.84 10.62 5.03
C ASP A 266 7.59 9.11 4.98
N THR A 267 6.63 8.58 5.74
CA THR A 267 6.26 7.15 5.73
C THR A 267 5.86 6.70 4.32
N LEU A 268 5.02 7.48 3.61
CA LEU A 268 4.65 7.16 2.24
C LEU A 268 5.88 7.19 1.31
N LEU A 269 6.68 8.24 1.37
CA LEU A 269 7.82 8.41 0.47
C LEU A 269 8.90 7.34 0.72
N GLU A 270 9.18 6.97 1.97
CA GLU A 270 10.07 5.85 2.32
C GLU A 270 9.63 4.55 1.66
N LYS A 271 8.34 4.26 1.72
CA LYS A 271 7.75 3.13 1.01
C LYS A 271 7.98 3.24 -0.49
N LEU A 272 7.63 4.38 -1.12
CA LEU A 272 7.73 4.59 -2.56
C LEU A 272 9.17 4.55 -3.11
N GLU A 273 10.16 4.89 -2.28
CA GLU A 273 11.57 4.90 -2.64
C GLU A 273 12.20 3.50 -2.71
N SER A 274 11.47 2.50 -2.23
CA SER A 274 12.02 1.16 -2.01
C SER A 274 11.09 0.05 -2.53
N PRO A 275 10.68 0.06 -3.83
CA PRO A 275 9.97 -1.06 -4.42
C PRO A 275 10.88 -2.29 -4.43
N ALA A 276 10.41 -3.40 -3.86
CA ALA A 276 11.17 -4.64 -3.77
C ALA A 276 10.79 -5.63 -4.89
N LEU A 277 9.50 -5.70 -5.24
CA LEU A 277 9.01 -6.54 -6.32
C LEU A 277 7.81 -5.83 -6.96
N VAL A 278 7.85 -5.70 -8.27
CA VAL A 278 6.78 -5.05 -9.04
C VAL A 278 6.15 -6.02 -10.04
N ASN A 279 5.00 -5.65 -10.62
CA ASN A 279 4.29 -6.47 -11.61
C ASN A 279 3.98 -7.89 -11.08
N ILE A 280 3.57 -7.98 -9.81
CA ILE A 280 3.29 -9.27 -9.19
C ILE A 280 2.06 -9.90 -9.83
N ASP A 281 2.23 -11.13 -10.31
CA ASP A 281 1.18 -12.00 -10.82
C ASP A 281 1.19 -13.35 -10.09
N ILE A 282 0.03 -13.97 -9.99
CA ILE A 282 -0.16 -15.21 -9.23
C ILE A 282 -0.81 -16.23 -10.15
N ASN A 283 -0.12 -17.35 -10.36
CA ASN A 283 -0.62 -18.49 -11.08
C ASN A 283 -0.92 -19.64 -10.11
N ILE A 284 -2.13 -20.14 -10.17
CA ILE A 284 -2.62 -21.25 -9.34
C ILE A 284 -3.64 -22.06 -10.13
N ASP A 285 -3.49 -23.37 -10.10
CA ASP A 285 -4.47 -24.29 -10.67
C ASP A 285 -5.68 -24.41 -9.76
N GLY A 286 -6.88 -24.33 -10.33
CA GLY A 286 -8.14 -24.45 -9.58
C GLY A 286 -9.34 -23.92 -10.37
N ALA A 287 -10.53 -24.15 -9.82
CA ALA A 287 -11.78 -23.63 -10.33
C ALA A 287 -12.34 -22.52 -9.42
N ASP A 288 -13.07 -21.58 -10.01
CA ASP A 288 -13.69 -20.46 -9.29
C ASP A 288 -12.70 -19.65 -8.44
N VAL A 289 -11.47 -19.42 -8.94
CA VAL A 289 -10.42 -18.73 -8.19
C VAL A 289 -10.72 -17.24 -8.12
N GLU A 290 -10.83 -16.72 -6.91
CA GLU A 290 -10.94 -15.29 -6.59
C GLU A 290 -9.73 -14.82 -5.80
N ILE A 291 -9.14 -13.69 -6.17
CA ILE A 291 -7.92 -13.13 -5.58
C ILE A 291 -8.19 -11.73 -5.05
N PHE A 292 -7.73 -11.42 -3.85
CA PHE A 292 -7.82 -10.10 -3.21
C PHE A 292 -6.49 -9.69 -2.56
N PRO A 293 -6.06 -8.42 -2.73
CA PRO A 293 -6.65 -7.38 -3.59
C PRO A 293 -6.42 -7.68 -5.07
N THR A 294 -7.28 -7.11 -5.93
CA THR A 294 -7.14 -7.14 -7.38
C THR A 294 -7.18 -5.70 -7.90
N PRO A 295 -6.16 -5.26 -8.69
CA PRO A 295 -4.91 -5.97 -9.00
C PRO A 295 -4.03 -6.20 -7.76
N VAL A 296 -3.11 -7.17 -7.84
CA VAL A 296 -2.12 -7.43 -6.77
C VAL A 296 -1.17 -6.24 -6.68
N PRO A 297 -1.00 -5.62 -5.50
CA PRO A 297 -0.09 -4.49 -5.32
C PRO A 297 1.39 -4.89 -5.46
N ASP A 298 2.24 -3.90 -5.69
CA ASP A 298 3.69 -4.11 -5.60
C ASP A 298 4.13 -4.36 -4.15
N LEU A 299 5.22 -5.10 -3.98
CA LEU A 299 5.86 -5.33 -2.69
C LEU A 299 6.91 -4.24 -2.43
N TYR A 300 6.86 -3.63 -1.27
CA TYR A 300 7.80 -2.60 -0.83
C TYR A 300 8.63 -3.07 0.35
N LEU A 301 9.85 -2.56 0.48
CA LEU A 301 10.71 -2.88 1.63
C LEU A 301 10.04 -2.48 2.95
N GLY A 302 10.12 -3.35 3.94
CA GLY A 302 9.56 -3.13 5.26
C GLY A 302 8.10 -3.53 5.44
N ASP A 303 7.33 -3.69 4.35
CA ASP A 303 5.91 -4.05 4.41
C ASP A 303 5.65 -5.42 3.75
N PRO A 304 5.05 -6.39 4.44
CA PRO A 304 4.62 -7.63 3.80
C PRO A 304 3.42 -7.38 2.88
N LEU A 305 3.40 -8.05 1.73
CA LEU A 305 2.24 -8.11 0.86
C LEU A 305 1.38 -9.33 1.24
N ASN A 306 0.14 -9.08 1.62
CA ASN A 306 -0.82 -10.14 1.90
C ASN A 306 -1.84 -10.26 0.78
N VAL A 307 -1.98 -11.48 0.22
CA VAL A 307 -2.95 -11.80 -0.82
C VAL A 307 -3.82 -12.94 -0.36
N LEU A 308 -5.13 -12.77 -0.46
CA LEU A 308 -6.14 -13.73 -0.07
C LEU A 308 -6.74 -14.36 -1.33
N LEU A 309 -6.83 -15.68 -1.35
CA LEU A 309 -7.42 -16.42 -2.45
C LEU A 309 -8.53 -17.34 -1.92
N ARG A 310 -9.47 -17.63 -2.79
CA ARG A 310 -10.46 -18.71 -2.62
C ARG A 310 -10.62 -19.44 -3.94
N GLY A 311 -10.72 -20.73 -3.92
CA GLY A 311 -11.02 -21.54 -5.11
C GLY A 311 -11.47 -22.94 -4.76
N LYS A 312 -11.83 -23.72 -5.78
CA LYS A 312 -12.11 -25.15 -5.69
C LYS A 312 -11.02 -25.93 -6.41
N ASP A 313 -10.79 -27.16 -5.97
CA ASP A 313 -9.84 -28.07 -6.61
C ASP A 313 -8.46 -27.41 -6.83
N ILE A 314 -8.04 -26.62 -5.84
CA ILE A 314 -6.77 -25.92 -5.89
C ILE A 314 -5.64 -26.92 -5.88
N GLY A 315 -4.68 -26.76 -6.80
CA GLY A 315 -3.47 -27.57 -6.88
C GLY A 315 -2.61 -27.52 -5.62
N SER A 316 -1.58 -28.33 -5.57
CA SER A 316 -0.65 -28.40 -4.43
C SER A 316 0.40 -27.29 -4.41
N GLU A 317 0.45 -26.47 -5.45
CA GLU A 317 1.47 -25.44 -5.63
C GLU A 317 0.85 -24.13 -6.10
N ILE A 318 1.47 -23.03 -5.71
CA ILE A 318 1.18 -21.67 -6.19
C ILE A 318 2.47 -21.04 -6.66
N THR A 319 2.44 -20.43 -7.84
CA THR A 319 3.60 -19.76 -8.41
C THR A 319 3.35 -18.26 -8.49
N LEU A 320 4.27 -17.50 -7.90
CA LEU A 320 4.30 -16.04 -7.97
C LEU A 320 5.35 -15.62 -8.99
N TYR A 321 5.01 -14.64 -9.78
CA TYR A 321 5.90 -13.97 -10.74
C TYR A 321 6.00 -12.50 -10.38
N GLY A 322 7.07 -11.85 -10.81
CA GLY A 322 7.25 -10.41 -10.65
C GLY A 322 8.60 -9.96 -11.18
N ASP A 323 8.84 -8.65 -11.12
CA ASP A 323 10.10 -8.06 -11.52
C ASP A 323 10.85 -7.52 -10.31
N TYR A 324 12.09 -7.98 -10.12
CA TYR A 324 13.03 -7.54 -9.11
C TYR A 324 14.11 -6.70 -9.78
N GLY A 325 13.95 -5.39 -9.79
CA GLY A 325 14.75 -4.50 -10.60
C GLY A 325 14.59 -4.80 -12.11
N GLU A 326 15.69 -5.08 -12.80
CA GLU A 326 15.69 -5.44 -14.22
C GLU A 326 15.57 -6.96 -14.47
N THR A 327 15.43 -7.76 -13.42
CA THR A 327 15.38 -9.23 -13.52
C THR A 327 14.01 -9.76 -13.18
N SER A 328 13.52 -10.72 -13.98
CA SER A 328 12.31 -11.45 -13.64
C SER A 328 12.55 -12.35 -12.43
N TRP A 329 11.60 -12.35 -11.51
CA TRP A 329 11.58 -13.17 -10.32
C TRP A 329 10.42 -14.14 -10.36
N GLN A 330 10.67 -15.36 -9.89
CA GLN A 330 9.65 -16.40 -9.76
C GLN A 330 9.89 -17.19 -8.49
N GLN A 331 8.82 -17.49 -7.78
CA GLN A 331 8.84 -18.39 -6.63
C GLN A 331 7.62 -19.31 -6.64
N THR A 332 7.86 -20.60 -6.51
CA THR A 332 6.81 -21.59 -6.26
C THR A 332 6.76 -21.92 -4.78
N ALA A 333 5.57 -21.91 -4.20
CA ALA A 333 5.32 -22.27 -2.82
C ALA A 333 4.35 -23.47 -2.78
N GLU A 334 4.65 -24.46 -1.91
CA GLU A 334 3.78 -25.59 -1.70
C GLU A 334 2.61 -25.23 -0.78
N ILE A 335 1.42 -25.69 -1.13
CA ILE A 335 0.23 -25.60 -0.30
C ILE A 335 0.17 -26.85 0.59
N ILE A 336 0.54 -26.68 1.86
CA ILE A 336 0.58 -27.79 2.81
C ILE A 336 -0.83 -28.08 3.34
N ASN A 337 -1.54 -29.01 2.71
CA ASN A 337 -2.95 -29.36 3.02
C ASN A 337 -3.18 -29.97 4.43
N ARG A 338 -2.17 -30.12 5.28
CA ARG A 338 -2.29 -30.76 6.60
C ARG A 338 -2.48 -29.81 7.77
N ALA A 339 -2.18 -28.52 7.59
CA ALA A 339 -2.38 -27.52 8.62
C ALA A 339 -3.60 -26.65 8.26
N THR A 340 -4.59 -26.64 9.13
CA THR A 340 -5.72 -25.72 8.99
C THR A 340 -5.42 -24.48 9.81
N HIS A 341 -5.48 -23.32 9.18
CA HIS A 341 -5.25 -22.02 9.82
C HIS A 341 -6.58 -21.26 9.94
N PRO A 342 -7.35 -21.46 11.04
CA PRO A 342 -8.65 -20.80 11.21
C PRO A 342 -8.51 -19.28 11.14
N GLY A 343 -9.43 -18.64 10.40
CA GLY A 343 -9.45 -17.19 10.23
C GLY A 343 -9.07 -16.73 8.82
N VAL A 344 -8.41 -17.54 7.99
CA VAL A 344 -8.10 -17.21 6.60
C VAL A 344 -9.38 -16.95 5.81
N ARG A 345 -10.39 -17.83 5.95
CA ARG A 345 -11.73 -17.65 5.37
C ARG A 345 -12.36 -16.32 5.81
N THR A 346 -12.26 -16.01 7.10
CA THR A 346 -12.84 -14.77 7.64
C THR A 346 -12.14 -13.54 7.04
N ALA A 347 -10.82 -13.57 6.87
CA ALA A 347 -10.06 -12.51 6.23
C ALA A 347 -10.48 -12.36 4.75
N TRP A 348 -10.60 -13.47 4.02
CA TRP A 348 -11.08 -13.47 2.65
C TRP A 348 -12.51 -12.90 2.54
N ALA A 349 -13.43 -13.33 3.42
CA ALA A 349 -14.81 -12.84 3.41
C ALA A 349 -14.89 -11.33 3.64
N ARG A 350 -14.07 -10.77 4.53
CA ARG A 350 -13.97 -9.32 4.73
C ARG A 350 -13.52 -8.59 3.46
N SER A 351 -12.52 -9.13 2.75
CA SER A 351 -12.05 -8.56 1.49
C SER A 351 -13.12 -8.64 0.39
N LYS A 352 -13.86 -9.75 0.32
CA LYS A 352 -14.99 -9.91 -0.61
C LYS A 352 -16.11 -8.94 -0.32
N ILE A 353 -16.50 -8.78 0.94
CA ILE A 353 -17.53 -7.82 1.35
C ILE A 353 -17.10 -6.40 0.98
N ALA A 354 -15.85 -6.01 1.25
CA ALA A 354 -15.34 -4.70 0.87
C ALA A 354 -15.43 -4.47 -0.65
N SER A 355 -15.04 -5.48 -1.45
CA SER A 355 -15.14 -5.42 -2.91
C SER A 355 -16.59 -5.31 -3.41
N LEU A 356 -17.53 -6.06 -2.81
CA LEU A 356 -18.96 -5.99 -3.17
C LEU A 356 -19.58 -4.64 -2.81
N HIS A 357 -19.23 -4.07 -1.66
CA HIS A 357 -19.66 -2.72 -1.29
C HIS A 357 -19.19 -1.65 -2.30
N GLU A 358 -17.95 -1.80 -2.81
CA GLU A 358 -17.44 -0.91 -3.86
C GLU A 358 -18.22 -1.05 -5.17
N GLN A 359 -18.50 -2.29 -5.61
CA GLN A 359 -19.28 -2.56 -6.81
C GLN A 359 -20.74 -2.05 -6.71
N HIS A 360 -21.37 -2.19 -5.54
CA HIS A 360 -22.73 -1.71 -5.31
C HIS A 360 -22.81 -0.17 -5.40
N ARG A 361 -21.85 0.53 -4.84
CA ARG A 361 -21.75 2.00 -4.93
C ARG A 361 -21.54 2.48 -6.37
N ASP A 362 -20.77 1.74 -7.16
CA ASP A 362 -20.58 2.05 -8.57
C ASP A 362 -21.93 1.92 -9.34
N ALA A 363 -22.68 0.84 -9.08
CA ALA A 363 -23.99 0.60 -9.72
C ALA A 363 -25.08 1.60 -9.28
N GLU A 364 -24.98 2.19 -8.09
CA GLU A 364 -25.90 3.25 -7.65
C GLU A 364 -25.54 4.63 -8.23
N SER A 365 -24.32 4.77 -8.76
CA SER A 365 -23.81 6.01 -9.35
C SER A 365 -24.01 6.07 -10.87
N GLU A 366 -24.38 4.94 -11.50
CA GLU A 366 -24.81 4.82 -12.92
C GLU A 366 -26.31 5.13 -13.09
#